data_33b24e4f4c9032f1906b186e4321491a
#
_entry.id   33b24e4f4c9032f1906b186e4321491a
#
_cell.length_a   1.000
_cell.length_b   1.000
_cell.length_c   1.000
_cell.angle_alpha   90.00
_cell.angle_beta   90.00
_cell.angle_gamma   90.00
#
_symmetry.space_group_name_H-M   'P 1'
#
loop_
_entity.id
_entity.type
_entity.pdbx_description
1 polymer ?
#
loop_
_entity_poly.entity_id
_entity_poly.type
_entity_poly.pdbx_seq_one_letter_code
_entity_poly.pdbx_strand_id
1 'polypeptide(L)'
;MRYTAIMNVHTDVVVINGEADARDSNGNQVTLDEPAIAIELARLQAEFDAQKYARNRKVEYDALNQLELISDDTKNGTTTHIDAIDAIKAKYPKP
;
A
#
# COMPACT_ATOMS: atom_id res chain seq x y z
N MET A 1 7.21 -7.36 4.25
CA MET A 1 6.08 -8.25 3.87
C MET A 1 6.27 -9.71 4.31
N ARG A 2 7.49 -10.24 4.29
CA ARG A 2 7.71 -11.64 4.70
C ARG A 2 7.27 -11.90 6.15
N TYR A 3 7.60 -11.04 7.09
CA TYR A 3 7.16 -11.20 8.49
C TYR A 3 5.65 -11.22 8.61
N THR A 4 4.96 -10.32 7.92
CA THR A 4 3.50 -10.30 7.89
C THR A 4 2.94 -11.58 7.27
N ALA A 5 3.52 -12.07 6.19
CA ALA A 5 3.11 -13.32 5.56
C ALA A 5 3.30 -14.51 6.50
N ILE A 6 4.44 -14.59 7.20
CA ILE A 6 4.71 -15.65 8.19
C ILE A 6 3.66 -15.62 9.30
N MET A 7 3.37 -14.45 9.85
CA MET A 7 2.40 -14.31 10.93
C MET A 7 0.95 -14.59 10.48
N ASN A 8 0.62 -14.33 9.23
CA ASN A 8 -0.69 -14.64 8.67
C ASN A 8 -0.89 -16.14 8.45
N VAL A 9 0.15 -16.86 8.04
CA VAL A 9 0.14 -18.31 7.83
C VAL A 9 0.24 -19.06 9.17
N HIS A 10 1.13 -18.60 10.05
CA HIS A 10 1.40 -19.21 11.36
C HIS A 10 0.96 -18.26 12.47
N THR A 11 -0.30 -18.35 12.87
CA THR A 11 -0.90 -17.44 13.86
C THR A 11 -0.34 -17.61 15.27
N ASP A 12 0.35 -18.70 15.53
CA ASP A 12 1.01 -18.99 16.81
C ASP A 12 2.41 -18.36 16.93
N VAL A 13 2.98 -17.87 15.84
CA VAL A 13 4.30 -17.23 15.84
C VAL A 13 4.20 -15.84 16.48
N VAL A 14 5.05 -15.57 17.47
CA VAL A 14 5.12 -14.26 18.16
C VAL A 14 6.49 -13.60 18.06
N VAL A 15 7.53 -14.37 17.73
CA VAL A 15 8.91 -13.88 17.56
C VAL A 15 9.50 -14.44 16.29
N ILE A 16 10.13 -13.58 15.50
CA ILE A 16 10.84 -13.95 14.28
C ILE A 16 12.25 -13.38 14.36
N ASN A 17 13.25 -14.28 14.33
CA ASN A 17 14.67 -13.93 14.33
C ASN A 17 15.28 -14.32 12.97
N GLY A 18 15.43 -13.34 12.08
CA GLY A 18 15.91 -13.61 10.74
C GLY A 18 14.83 -14.24 9.86
N GLU A 19 15.23 -15.00 8.83
CA GLU A 19 14.31 -15.50 7.81
C GLU A 19 13.61 -16.82 8.17
N ALA A 20 14.16 -17.60 9.09
CA ALA A 20 13.70 -18.97 9.34
C ALA A 20 13.51 -19.32 10.80
N ASP A 21 13.92 -18.47 11.75
CA ASP A 21 13.79 -18.74 13.18
C ASP A 21 12.53 -18.06 13.73
N ALA A 22 11.40 -18.76 13.63
CA ALA A 22 10.14 -18.31 14.17
C ALA A 22 9.81 -19.10 15.44
N ARG A 23 9.30 -18.39 16.44
CA ARG A 23 8.98 -18.98 17.75
C ARG A 23 7.59 -18.60 18.22
N ASP A 24 6.95 -19.51 18.96
CA ASP A 24 5.67 -19.26 19.59
C ASP A 24 5.81 -18.54 20.94
N SER A 25 4.69 -18.33 21.65
CA SER A 25 4.67 -17.65 22.95
C SER A 25 5.40 -18.43 24.05
N ASN A 26 5.64 -19.73 23.87
CA ASN A 26 6.37 -20.58 24.81
C ASN A 26 7.87 -20.66 24.47
N GLY A 27 8.32 -19.97 23.44
CA GLY A 27 9.71 -20.01 22.98
C GLY A 27 10.07 -21.23 22.13
N ASN A 28 9.10 -22.04 21.75
CA ASN A 28 9.31 -23.20 20.89
C ASN A 28 9.42 -22.78 19.44
N GLN A 29 10.33 -23.42 18.71
CA GLN A 29 10.49 -23.16 17.28
C GLN A 29 9.28 -23.67 16.50
N VAL A 30 8.75 -22.84 15.62
CA VAL A 30 7.67 -23.16 14.70
C VAL A 30 8.25 -23.51 13.35
N THR A 31 7.91 -24.67 12.80
CA THR A 31 8.31 -25.06 11.44
C THR A 31 7.52 -24.24 10.44
N LEU A 32 8.23 -23.49 9.59
CA LEU A 32 7.59 -22.63 8.60
C LEU A 32 7.12 -23.42 7.38
N ASP A 33 5.89 -23.16 6.95
CA ASP A 33 5.34 -23.65 5.68
C ASP A 33 5.74 -22.69 4.56
N GLU A 34 6.92 -22.90 3.98
CA GLU A 34 7.46 -21.98 2.96
C GLU A 34 6.55 -21.84 1.72
N PRO A 35 5.94 -22.90 1.17
CA PRO A 35 4.99 -22.74 0.06
C PRO A 35 3.79 -21.86 0.41
N ALA A 36 3.20 -22.04 1.59
CA ALA A 36 2.08 -21.22 2.05
C ALA A 36 2.50 -19.77 2.29
N ILE A 37 3.68 -19.55 2.86
CA ILE A 37 4.25 -18.20 3.06
C ILE A 37 4.48 -17.51 1.71
N ALA A 38 4.98 -18.22 0.72
CA ALA A 38 5.19 -17.66 -0.63
C ALA A 38 3.88 -17.22 -1.28
N ILE A 39 2.82 -18.01 -1.14
CA ILE A 39 1.48 -17.66 -1.65
C ILE A 39 0.95 -16.41 -0.94
N GLU A 40 1.05 -16.35 0.38
CA GLU A 40 0.60 -15.21 1.17
C GLU A 40 1.42 -13.94 0.85
N LEU A 41 2.72 -14.08 0.68
CA LEU A 41 3.60 -12.98 0.28
C LEU A 41 3.20 -12.43 -1.09
N ALA A 42 2.91 -13.29 -2.06
CA ALA A 42 2.44 -12.89 -3.38
C ALA A 42 1.10 -12.14 -3.30
N ARG A 43 0.19 -12.60 -2.44
CA ARG A 43 -1.10 -11.95 -2.20
C ARG A 43 -0.92 -10.54 -1.62
N LEU A 44 -0.07 -10.41 -0.60
CA LEU A 44 0.23 -9.11 0.03
C LEU A 44 0.90 -8.15 -0.97
N GLN A 45 1.81 -8.65 -1.79
CA GLN A 45 2.47 -7.86 -2.82
C GLN A 45 1.47 -7.37 -3.87
N ALA A 46 0.55 -8.22 -4.29
CA ALA A 46 -0.49 -7.86 -5.26
C ALA A 46 -1.43 -6.79 -4.69
N GLU A 47 -1.82 -6.88 -3.41
CA GLU A 47 -2.62 -5.85 -2.75
C GLU A 47 -1.88 -4.51 -2.67
N PHE A 48 -0.61 -4.55 -2.30
CA PHE A 48 0.24 -3.35 -2.23
C PHE A 48 0.37 -2.70 -3.62
N ASP A 49 0.60 -3.49 -4.66
CA ASP A 49 0.75 -3.00 -6.04
C ASP A 49 -0.56 -2.44 -6.58
N ALA A 50 -1.70 -3.05 -6.24
CA ALA A 50 -3.02 -2.58 -6.65
C ALA A 50 -3.35 -1.18 -6.11
N GLN A 51 -2.72 -0.78 -5.00
CA GLN A 51 -2.91 0.54 -4.39
C GLN A 51 -1.84 1.55 -4.81
N LYS A 52 -0.90 1.17 -5.66
CA LYS A 52 0.18 2.05 -6.11
C LYS A 52 -0.35 3.31 -6.78
N TYR A 53 -1.41 3.20 -7.58
CA TYR A 53 -2.03 4.35 -8.23
C TYR A 53 -2.50 5.38 -7.20
N ALA A 54 -3.10 4.94 -6.09
CA ALA A 54 -3.60 5.82 -5.03
C ALA A 54 -2.46 6.55 -4.32
N ARG A 55 -1.35 5.84 -4.03
CA ARG A 55 -0.15 6.45 -3.43
C ARG A 55 0.46 7.49 -4.35
N ASN A 56 0.59 7.18 -5.63
CA ASN A 56 1.13 8.10 -6.63
C ASN A 56 0.24 9.32 -6.84
N ARG A 57 -1.08 9.12 -6.89
CA ARG A 57 -2.05 10.23 -6.97
C ARG A 57 -1.93 11.13 -5.75
N LYS A 58 -1.82 10.55 -4.56
CA LYS A 58 -1.72 11.32 -3.31
C LYS A 58 -0.51 12.24 -3.31
N VAL A 59 0.65 11.77 -3.75
CA VAL A 59 1.87 12.59 -3.84
C VAL A 59 1.64 13.81 -4.72
N GLU A 60 0.99 13.64 -5.88
CA GLU A 60 0.74 14.76 -6.78
C GLU A 60 -0.41 15.66 -6.30
N TYR A 61 -1.44 15.10 -5.66
CA TYR A 61 -2.48 15.91 -5.03
C TYR A 61 -1.90 16.79 -3.91
N ASP A 62 -1.00 16.25 -3.10
CA ASP A 62 -0.34 16.98 -2.01
C ASP A 62 0.57 18.11 -2.55
N ALA A 63 1.12 17.94 -3.76
CA ALA A 63 1.91 18.97 -4.42
C ALA A 63 1.06 20.10 -5.03
N LEU A 64 -0.24 19.90 -5.22
CA LEU A 64 -1.15 20.93 -5.71
C LEU A 64 -1.63 21.81 -4.55
N ASN A 65 -1.67 23.11 -4.77
CA ASN A 65 -2.38 24.00 -3.87
C ASN A 65 -3.87 23.99 -4.25
N GLN A 66 -4.59 22.96 -3.82
CA GLN A 66 -5.97 22.74 -4.22
C GLN A 66 -6.92 23.85 -3.76
N LEU A 67 -6.71 24.39 -2.56
CA LEU A 67 -7.52 25.49 -2.06
C LEU A 67 -7.38 26.75 -2.91
N GLU A 68 -6.15 27.05 -3.32
CA GLU A 68 -5.88 28.20 -4.21
C GLU A 68 -6.52 27.99 -5.57
N LEU A 69 -6.37 26.78 -6.15
CA LEU A 69 -6.99 26.45 -7.45
C LEU A 69 -8.52 26.56 -7.39
N ILE A 70 -9.15 26.05 -6.34
CA ILE A 70 -10.60 26.14 -6.14
C ILE A 70 -11.04 27.61 -6.00
N SER A 71 -10.30 28.39 -5.21
CA SER A 71 -10.58 29.82 -5.03
C SER A 71 -10.47 30.60 -6.35
N ASP A 72 -9.40 30.34 -7.10
CA ASP A 72 -9.17 30.99 -8.41
C ASP A 72 -10.25 30.60 -9.42
N ASP A 73 -10.66 29.32 -9.45
CA ASP A 73 -11.73 28.84 -10.32
C ASP A 73 -13.06 29.49 -10.00
N THR A 74 -13.38 29.62 -8.71
CA THR A 74 -14.60 30.30 -8.27
C THR A 74 -14.59 31.76 -8.67
N LYS A 75 -13.45 32.43 -8.53
CA LYS A 75 -13.28 33.85 -8.85
C LYS A 75 -13.32 34.12 -10.35
N ASN A 76 -12.69 33.23 -11.13
CA ASN A 76 -12.49 33.43 -12.58
C ASN A 76 -13.47 32.65 -13.46
N GLY A 77 -14.29 31.76 -12.88
CA GLY A 77 -15.21 30.90 -13.62
C GLY A 77 -14.47 29.84 -14.46
N THR A 78 -13.33 29.35 -13.99
CA THR A 78 -12.49 28.38 -14.68
C THR A 78 -12.60 26.98 -14.06
N THR A 79 -11.94 25.99 -14.67
CA THR A 79 -11.95 24.57 -14.25
C THR A 79 -10.55 24.03 -14.02
N THR A 80 -9.59 24.89 -13.64
CA THR A 80 -8.17 24.49 -13.50
C THR A 80 -7.97 23.42 -12.45
N HIS A 81 -8.72 23.44 -11.35
CA HIS A 81 -8.65 22.41 -10.30
C HIS A 81 -9.11 21.05 -10.82
N ILE A 82 -10.28 21.00 -11.47
CA ILE A 82 -10.83 19.77 -12.05
C ILE A 82 -9.87 19.22 -13.12
N ASP A 83 -9.35 20.08 -13.98
CA ASP A 83 -8.43 19.69 -15.05
C ASP A 83 -7.13 19.10 -14.48
N ALA A 84 -6.59 19.69 -13.42
CA ALA A 84 -5.39 19.19 -12.75
C ALA A 84 -5.63 17.81 -12.10
N ILE A 85 -6.78 17.62 -11.45
CA ILE A 85 -7.17 16.35 -10.85
C ILE A 85 -7.35 15.28 -11.93
N ASP A 86 -8.05 15.60 -13.02
CA ASP A 86 -8.27 14.67 -14.13
C ASP A 86 -6.96 14.26 -14.79
N ALA A 87 -6.01 15.18 -14.94
CA ALA A 87 -4.68 14.88 -15.49
C ALA A 87 -3.92 13.89 -14.60
N ILE A 88 -3.99 14.04 -13.28
CA ILE A 88 -3.34 13.11 -12.32
C ILE A 88 -4.01 11.73 -12.39
N LYS A 89 -5.34 11.67 -12.46
CA LYS A 89 -6.07 10.41 -12.60
C LYS A 89 -5.74 9.68 -13.91
N ALA A 90 -5.57 10.41 -14.99
CA ALA A 90 -5.17 9.84 -16.29
C ALA A 90 -3.74 9.31 -16.26
N LYS A 91 -2.83 9.96 -15.52
CA LYS A 91 -1.43 9.54 -15.36
C LYS A 91 -1.29 8.26 -14.53
N TYR A 92 -2.16 8.08 -13.54
CA TYR A 92 -2.17 6.91 -12.66
C TYR A 92 -3.56 6.28 -12.64
N PRO A 93 -3.93 5.53 -13.69
CA PRO A 93 -5.25 4.95 -13.79
C PRO A 93 -5.46 3.89 -12.69
N LYS A 94 -6.70 3.78 -12.24
CA LYS A 94 -7.13 2.74 -11.31
C LYS A 94 -7.06 1.37 -12.02
N PRO A 95 -6.44 0.35 -11.39
CA PRO A 95 -6.36 -1.00 -11.97
C PRO A 95 -7.72 -1.67 -12.09
#